data_bff2a25d8e8d58926c0c235a046df70b
#
_entry.id   bff2a25d8e8d58926c0c235a046df70b
#
_cell.length_a   1.000
_cell.length_b   1.000
_cell.length_c   1.000
_cell.angle_alpha   90.00
_cell.angle_beta   90.00
_cell.angle_gamma   90.00
#
_symmetry.space_group_name_H-M   'P 1'
#
loop_
_entity.id
_entity.type
_entity.pdbx_description
1 polymer ?
#
loop_
_entity_poly.entity_id
_entity_poly.type
_entity_poly.pdbx_seq_one_letter_code
_entity_poly.pdbx_strand_id
1 'polypeptide(L)'
;DLNKAENGLTELPCLERAGLIWVTVDPKSDLPIEDFLSGYDALLAQFGFDDWYYHSSQRVEGPNWKVAYDGYLDYYHLPILHRATFGTDIGNKANYYSWGPHTHMGRPDATLAEFEDLPEEAWPIDRLLTGVWTIFPHISIASFGGGGRSVMISQLFPGDAPDKSYTNQIFLMEKEPVTDMAKREAKDQFKFLEYVVAEEDYATGIALQKNLQSGTKSHVLFGKNELGGQQFHAWVDRLVAASDEELPKLFSA
;
A
#
# COMPACT_ATOMS: atom_id res chain seq x y z
N ASP A 1 16.28 41.77 14.06
CA ASP A 1 16.10 40.53 14.82
C ASP A 1 14.85 39.82 14.28
N LEU A 2 15.01 38.55 13.95
CA LEU A 2 13.89 37.72 13.48
C LEU A 2 12.97 37.37 14.66
N ASN A 3 11.69 37.73 14.56
CA ASN A 3 10.70 37.29 15.55
C ASN A 3 10.39 35.79 15.31
N LYS A 4 10.92 34.92 16.18
CA LYS A 4 10.75 33.45 16.05
C LYS A 4 9.29 33.01 16.17
N ALA A 5 8.44 33.73 16.89
CA ALA A 5 7.02 33.41 17.04
C ALA A 5 6.21 33.62 15.74
N GLU A 6 6.68 34.57 14.89
CA GLU A 6 6.02 34.88 13.61
C GLU A 6 6.65 34.17 12.40
N ASN A 7 7.85 33.60 12.60
CA ASN A 7 8.63 32.96 11.52
C ASN A 7 9.03 31.52 11.86
N GLY A 8 8.24 30.83 12.68
CA GLY A 8 8.38 29.42 12.98
C GLY A 8 7.85 28.54 11.85
N LEU A 9 8.10 27.23 11.95
CA LEU A 9 7.46 26.24 11.10
C LEU A 9 5.98 26.11 11.50
N THR A 10 5.13 25.79 10.53
CA THR A 10 3.73 25.43 10.81
C THR A 10 3.68 24.04 11.44
N GLU A 11 3.08 23.92 12.61
CA GLU A 11 2.82 22.62 13.24
C GLU A 11 1.72 21.89 12.49
N LEU A 12 1.90 20.59 12.29
CA LEU A 12 0.91 19.70 11.66
C LEU A 12 0.44 18.68 12.69
N PRO A 13 -0.85 18.27 12.64
CA PRO A 13 -1.33 17.16 13.44
C PRO A 13 -0.51 15.90 13.12
N CYS A 14 0.04 15.30 14.16
CA CYS A 14 0.94 14.15 14.04
C CYS A 14 0.64 13.13 15.14
N LEU A 15 0.68 11.85 14.77
CA LEU A 15 0.45 10.73 15.68
C LEU A 15 1.43 9.61 15.34
N GLU A 16 2.00 8.97 16.35
CA GLU A 16 2.74 7.72 16.21
C GLU A 16 1.83 6.54 16.56
N ARG A 17 1.65 5.62 15.62
CA ARG A 17 0.85 4.40 15.78
C ARG A 17 1.40 3.28 14.91
N ALA A 18 1.46 2.06 15.47
CA ALA A 18 1.92 0.85 14.78
C ALA A 18 3.35 0.96 14.22
N GLY A 19 4.24 1.73 14.88
CA GLY A 19 5.61 1.98 14.41
C GLY A 19 5.69 2.88 13.17
N LEU A 20 4.60 3.61 12.87
CA LEU A 20 4.51 4.54 11.74
C LEU A 20 4.14 5.94 12.25
N ILE A 21 4.66 6.97 11.58
CA ILE A 21 4.34 8.36 11.85
C ILE A 21 3.27 8.82 10.85
N TRP A 22 2.12 9.21 11.39
CA TRP A 22 0.97 9.71 10.66
C TRP A 22 0.93 11.22 10.74
N VAL A 23 0.71 11.90 9.61
CA VAL A 23 0.70 13.37 9.56
C VAL A 23 -0.46 13.82 8.68
N THR A 24 -1.27 14.75 9.21
CA THR A 24 -2.26 15.46 8.40
C THR A 24 -1.62 16.73 7.87
N VAL A 25 -1.60 16.89 6.53
CA VAL A 25 -0.92 18.03 5.88
C VAL A 25 -1.70 19.35 5.98
N ASP A 26 -2.97 19.30 6.35
CA ASP A 26 -3.76 20.49 6.68
C ASP A 26 -3.67 20.79 8.19
N PRO A 27 -3.02 21.90 8.60
CA PRO A 27 -2.90 22.27 10.01
C PRO A 27 -4.23 22.61 10.68
N LYS A 28 -5.30 22.77 9.91
CA LYS A 28 -6.65 23.11 10.39
C LYS A 28 -7.63 21.95 10.33
N SER A 29 -7.17 20.77 9.97
CA SER A 29 -8.03 19.59 9.88
C SER A 29 -8.59 19.23 11.26
N ASP A 30 -9.91 19.09 11.33
CA ASP A 30 -10.65 18.60 12.50
C ASP A 30 -10.83 17.07 12.50
N LEU A 31 -10.32 16.36 11.48
CA LEU A 31 -10.38 14.91 11.42
C LEU A 31 -9.27 14.29 12.28
N PRO A 32 -9.60 13.61 13.40
CA PRO A 32 -8.61 12.88 14.18
C PRO A 32 -7.98 11.75 13.35
N ILE A 33 -6.66 11.58 13.48
CA ILE A 33 -5.93 10.52 12.75
C ILE A 33 -6.44 9.13 13.18
N GLU A 34 -6.80 8.95 14.46
CA GLU A 34 -7.37 7.72 14.98
C GLU A 34 -8.69 7.34 14.30
N ASP A 35 -9.57 8.32 14.11
CA ASP A 35 -10.85 8.10 13.42
C ASP A 35 -10.59 7.73 11.96
N PHE A 36 -9.70 8.44 11.27
CA PHE A 36 -9.29 8.11 9.92
C PHE A 36 -8.76 6.68 9.82
N LEU A 37 -7.96 6.21 10.78
CA LEU A 37 -7.42 4.86 10.78
C LEU A 37 -8.49 3.77 10.98
N SER A 38 -9.65 4.10 11.56
CA SER A 38 -10.79 3.17 11.70
C SER A 38 -10.42 1.83 12.36
N GLY A 39 -9.42 1.82 13.27
CA GLY A 39 -8.91 0.61 13.91
C GLY A 39 -7.91 -0.21 13.07
N TYR A 40 -7.55 0.25 11.89
CA TYR A 40 -6.57 -0.41 11.01
C TYR A 40 -5.16 -0.45 11.59
N ASP A 41 -4.83 0.51 12.46
CA ASP A 41 -3.58 0.57 13.22
C ASP A 41 -3.35 -0.69 14.10
N ALA A 42 -4.42 -1.29 14.63
CA ALA A 42 -4.33 -2.53 15.40
C ALA A 42 -3.84 -3.71 14.54
N LEU A 43 -4.26 -3.77 13.25
CA LEU A 43 -3.75 -4.77 12.32
C LEU A 43 -2.30 -4.47 11.93
N LEU A 44 -1.97 -3.23 11.64
CA LEU A 44 -0.60 -2.83 11.27
C LEU A 44 0.40 -3.02 12.41
N ALA A 45 -0.05 -2.88 13.68
CA ALA A 45 0.79 -3.11 14.86
C ALA A 45 1.36 -4.54 14.93
N GLN A 46 0.71 -5.51 14.26
CA GLN A 46 1.21 -6.89 14.19
C GLN A 46 2.54 -7.02 13.45
N PHE A 47 2.94 -6.03 12.66
CA PHE A 47 4.26 -6.02 12.04
C PHE A 47 5.38 -5.75 13.06
N GLY A 48 5.15 -4.87 14.05
CA GLY A 48 6.18 -4.42 14.99
C GLY A 48 7.26 -3.57 14.31
N PHE A 49 6.85 -2.60 13.48
CA PHE A 49 7.75 -1.78 12.66
C PHE A 49 8.77 -0.97 13.47
N ASP A 50 8.56 -0.75 14.75
CA ASP A 50 9.50 -0.05 15.63
C ASP A 50 10.91 -0.65 15.62
N ASP A 51 10.99 -1.98 15.42
CA ASP A 51 12.26 -2.74 15.46
C ASP A 51 12.79 -3.11 14.07
N TRP A 52 12.12 -2.65 12.99
CA TRP A 52 12.49 -3.02 11.64
C TRP A 52 13.67 -2.21 11.10
N TYR A 53 14.55 -2.89 10.38
CA TYR A 53 15.69 -2.29 9.72
C TYR A 53 15.28 -1.60 8.42
N TYR A 54 15.62 -0.30 8.28
CA TYR A 54 15.51 0.41 7.01
C TYR A 54 16.66 -0.01 6.09
N HIS A 55 16.33 -0.69 4.98
CA HIS A 55 17.32 -1.13 4.02
C HIS A 55 17.64 -0.04 2.98
N SER A 56 16.64 0.47 2.30
CA SER A 56 16.82 1.47 1.23
C SER A 56 15.48 2.05 0.79
N SER A 57 15.56 3.08 -0.05
CA SER A 57 14.40 3.63 -0.74
C SER A 57 14.77 4.08 -2.14
N GLN A 58 13.76 4.18 -2.99
CA GLN A 58 13.88 4.68 -4.36
C GLN A 58 12.60 5.37 -4.81
N ARG A 59 12.69 6.07 -5.93
CA ARG A 59 11.55 6.71 -6.59
C ARG A 59 11.35 6.09 -7.98
N VAL A 60 10.11 5.72 -8.27
CA VAL A 60 9.68 5.18 -9.56
C VAL A 60 8.65 6.12 -10.16
N GLU A 61 8.85 6.54 -11.41
CA GLU A 61 7.87 7.35 -12.15
C GLU A 61 6.77 6.44 -12.71
N GLY A 62 5.52 6.95 -12.75
CA GLY A 62 4.36 6.15 -13.14
C GLY A 62 3.27 6.92 -13.90
N PRO A 63 2.18 6.23 -14.30
CA PRO A 63 0.99 6.84 -14.88
C PRO A 63 0.26 7.70 -13.85
N ASN A 64 -0.98 8.16 -14.12
CA ASN A 64 -1.83 8.77 -13.09
C ASN A 64 -1.78 7.94 -11.80
N TRP A 65 -1.66 8.60 -10.65
CA TRP A 65 -1.46 7.90 -9.36
C TRP A 65 -2.58 6.92 -9.01
N LYS A 66 -3.84 7.16 -9.44
CA LYS A 66 -4.94 6.20 -9.23
C LYS A 66 -4.81 4.99 -10.16
N VAL A 67 -4.40 5.21 -11.42
CA VAL A 67 -4.10 4.11 -12.35
C VAL A 67 -2.94 3.25 -11.83
N ALA A 68 -1.90 3.87 -11.28
CA ALA A 68 -0.80 3.17 -10.64
C ALA A 68 -1.26 2.41 -9.40
N TYR A 69 -2.15 3.02 -8.59
CA TYR A 69 -2.65 2.44 -7.35
C TYR A 69 -3.58 1.25 -7.59
N ASP A 70 -4.37 1.25 -8.67
CA ASP A 70 -5.24 0.13 -9.03
C ASP A 70 -4.48 -1.20 -9.13
N GLY A 71 -3.21 -1.17 -9.56
CA GLY A 71 -2.35 -2.35 -9.59
C GLY A 71 -2.05 -2.98 -8.22
N TYR A 72 -2.21 -2.24 -7.11
CA TYR A 72 -2.04 -2.76 -5.75
C TYR A 72 -3.34 -3.31 -5.14
N LEU A 73 -4.46 -3.24 -5.86
CA LEU A 73 -5.79 -3.49 -5.31
C LEU A 73 -6.38 -4.84 -5.73
N ASP A 74 -5.64 -5.67 -6.48
CA ASP A 74 -6.07 -7.02 -6.85
C ASP A 74 -4.88 -8.00 -6.97
N TYR A 75 -5.19 -9.30 -6.97
CA TYR A 75 -4.25 -10.38 -7.30
C TYR A 75 -4.57 -11.04 -8.65
N TYR A 76 -5.62 -10.56 -9.31
CA TYR A 76 -6.08 -11.17 -10.55
C TYR A 76 -5.04 -11.09 -11.66
N HIS A 77 -4.28 -9.99 -11.71
CA HIS A 77 -3.24 -9.77 -12.71
C HIS A 77 -1.97 -10.60 -12.49
N LEU A 78 -1.69 -11.05 -11.26
CA LEU A 78 -0.40 -11.68 -10.91
C LEU A 78 0.02 -12.82 -11.85
N PRO A 79 -0.77 -13.88 -12.11
CA PRO A 79 -0.35 -14.99 -12.96
C PRO A 79 -0.35 -14.65 -14.45
N ILE A 80 -0.88 -13.50 -14.84
CA ILE A 80 -0.99 -13.04 -16.23
C ILE A 80 0.12 -12.04 -16.52
N LEU A 81 0.15 -10.93 -15.80
CA LEU A 81 1.10 -9.84 -15.99
C LEU A 81 2.52 -10.25 -15.55
N HIS A 82 2.61 -10.83 -14.35
CA HIS A 82 3.88 -11.24 -13.74
C HIS A 82 4.28 -12.68 -14.05
N ARG A 83 3.76 -13.23 -15.15
CA ARG A 83 4.05 -14.60 -15.56
C ARG A 83 5.54 -14.87 -15.74
N ALA A 84 6.28 -13.90 -16.26
CA ALA A 84 7.71 -14.03 -16.53
C ALA A 84 8.57 -13.90 -15.26
N THR A 85 8.09 -13.19 -14.25
CA THR A 85 8.81 -12.87 -13.02
C THR A 85 8.40 -13.77 -11.86
N PHE A 86 7.09 -13.89 -11.57
CA PHE A 86 6.58 -14.71 -10.46
C PHE A 86 6.11 -16.11 -10.89
N GLY A 87 6.02 -16.38 -12.20
CA GLY A 87 5.52 -17.65 -12.72
C GLY A 87 3.98 -17.70 -12.81
N THR A 88 3.47 -18.86 -13.22
CA THR A 88 2.02 -19.09 -13.42
C THR A 88 1.32 -19.68 -12.20
N ASP A 89 2.08 -20.20 -11.24
CA ASP A 89 1.54 -20.90 -10.07
C ASP A 89 1.21 -19.97 -8.91
N ILE A 90 1.45 -18.67 -9.08
CA ILE A 90 1.05 -17.67 -8.11
C ILE A 90 -0.48 -17.55 -8.05
N GLY A 91 -1.04 -17.64 -6.85
CA GLY A 91 -2.49 -17.57 -6.66
C GLY A 91 -3.05 -16.20 -7.06
N ASN A 92 -4.21 -16.22 -7.74
CA ASN A 92 -4.94 -15.03 -8.15
C ASN A 92 -6.23 -14.79 -7.32
N LYS A 93 -6.34 -15.46 -6.17
CA LYS A 93 -7.45 -15.30 -5.23
C LYS A 93 -7.02 -14.40 -4.08
N ALA A 94 -7.93 -13.55 -3.64
CA ALA A 94 -7.75 -12.70 -2.47
C ALA A 94 -8.97 -12.76 -1.56
N ASN A 95 -8.70 -12.66 -0.25
CA ASN A 95 -9.70 -12.30 0.73
C ASN A 95 -9.54 -10.81 1.04
N TYR A 96 -10.63 -10.06 0.99
CA TYR A 96 -10.63 -8.62 1.26
C TYR A 96 -11.24 -8.34 2.62
N TYR A 97 -10.51 -7.58 3.44
CA TYR A 97 -10.94 -7.10 4.74
C TYR A 97 -10.80 -5.59 4.75
N SER A 98 -11.79 -4.87 5.29
CA SER A 98 -11.84 -3.40 5.21
C SER A 98 -12.01 -2.76 6.58
N TRP A 99 -11.33 -1.65 6.80
CA TRP A 99 -11.42 -0.75 7.95
C TRP A 99 -11.64 0.66 7.40
N GLY A 100 -12.89 1.09 7.33
CA GLY A 100 -13.20 2.31 6.60
C GLY A 100 -12.66 2.26 5.16
N PRO A 101 -11.81 3.21 4.74
CA PRO A 101 -11.22 3.25 3.41
C PRO A 101 -9.98 2.35 3.23
N HIS A 102 -9.45 1.79 4.32
CA HIS A 102 -8.26 0.94 4.29
C HIS A 102 -8.63 -0.51 4.02
N THR A 103 -7.76 -1.24 3.34
CA THR A 103 -8.04 -2.62 2.95
C THR A 103 -6.81 -3.51 3.16
N HIS A 104 -7.03 -4.70 3.69
CA HIS A 104 -6.08 -5.79 3.65
C HIS A 104 -6.54 -6.81 2.61
N MET A 105 -5.69 -7.09 1.64
CA MET A 105 -5.82 -8.20 0.71
C MET A 105 -4.97 -9.36 1.22
N GLY A 106 -5.61 -10.33 1.87
CA GLY A 106 -4.98 -11.57 2.28
C GLY A 106 -4.88 -12.54 1.11
N ARG A 107 -3.71 -13.15 0.95
CA ARG A 107 -3.55 -14.22 -0.02
C ARG A 107 -3.76 -15.57 0.68
N PRO A 108 -4.79 -16.35 0.32
CA PRO A 108 -4.95 -17.70 0.83
C PRO A 108 -3.74 -18.55 0.44
N ASP A 109 -3.08 -19.14 1.42
CA ASP A 109 -1.98 -20.06 1.23
C ASP A 109 -2.45 -21.48 1.58
N ALA A 110 -2.16 -22.45 0.73
CA ALA A 110 -2.53 -23.85 0.98
C ALA A 110 -1.91 -24.41 2.27
N THR A 111 -0.77 -23.88 2.70
CA THR A 111 -0.12 -24.29 3.95
C THR A 111 -0.88 -23.86 5.20
N LEU A 112 -1.84 -22.95 5.12
CA LEU A 112 -2.70 -22.58 6.25
C LEU A 112 -3.57 -23.75 6.72
N ALA A 113 -3.88 -24.71 5.85
CA ALA A 113 -4.59 -25.93 6.23
C ALA A 113 -3.83 -26.78 7.25
N GLU A 114 -2.50 -26.64 7.35
CA GLU A 114 -1.67 -27.34 8.33
C GLU A 114 -1.94 -26.86 9.77
N PHE A 115 -2.57 -25.70 9.93
CA PHE A 115 -2.85 -25.08 11.22
C PHE A 115 -4.29 -25.27 11.69
N GLU A 116 -5.16 -25.86 10.86
CA GLU A 116 -6.60 -26.01 11.15
C GLU A 116 -6.88 -26.74 12.48
N ASP A 117 -6.06 -27.74 12.79
CA ASP A 117 -6.18 -28.53 14.03
C ASP A 117 -5.44 -27.93 15.24
N LEU A 118 -4.74 -26.80 15.08
CA LEU A 118 -4.04 -26.12 16.14
C LEU A 118 -4.94 -25.08 16.82
N PRO A 119 -4.79 -24.84 18.13
CA PRO A 119 -5.43 -23.70 18.77
C PRO A 119 -4.90 -22.39 18.16
N GLU A 120 -5.77 -21.37 18.04
CA GLU A 120 -5.44 -20.10 17.37
C GLU A 120 -4.19 -19.42 17.94
N GLU A 121 -3.93 -19.56 19.24
CA GLU A 121 -2.75 -19.01 19.92
C GLU A 121 -1.42 -19.64 19.44
N ALA A 122 -1.51 -20.80 18.81
CA ALA A 122 -0.35 -21.52 18.26
C ALA A 122 -0.13 -21.25 16.78
N TRP A 123 -1.01 -20.47 16.13
CA TRP A 123 -0.85 -20.14 14.72
C TRP A 123 0.34 -19.20 14.52
N PRO A 124 1.25 -19.49 13.58
CA PRO A 124 2.41 -18.65 13.32
C PRO A 124 1.98 -17.36 12.64
N ILE A 125 2.12 -16.23 13.35
CA ILE A 125 1.67 -14.90 12.89
C ILE A 125 2.31 -14.50 11.56
N ASP A 126 3.56 -14.88 11.31
CA ASP A 126 4.29 -14.60 10.08
C ASP A 126 3.67 -15.27 8.85
N ARG A 127 2.95 -16.39 9.04
CA ARG A 127 2.21 -17.06 7.97
C ARG A 127 0.85 -16.41 7.72
N LEU A 128 0.30 -15.72 8.70
CA LEU A 128 -0.97 -15.01 8.60
C LEU A 128 -0.77 -13.59 8.03
N LEU A 129 0.36 -12.96 8.35
CA LEU A 129 0.72 -11.63 7.85
C LEU A 129 1.30 -11.71 6.43
N THR A 130 0.47 -12.18 5.49
CA THR A 130 0.82 -12.25 4.06
C THR A 130 -0.18 -11.44 3.25
N GLY A 131 0.30 -10.76 2.21
CA GLY A 131 -0.57 -10.02 1.32
C GLY A 131 -0.17 -8.59 1.08
N VAL A 132 -1.18 -7.76 0.83
CA VAL A 132 -1.04 -6.33 0.60
C VAL A 132 -1.98 -5.58 1.53
N TRP A 133 -1.44 -4.63 2.26
CA TRP A 133 -2.16 -3.68 3.11
C TRP A 133 -2.20 -2.33 2.40
N THR A 134 -3.39 -1.85 2.09
CA THR A 134 -3.57 -0.54 1.48
C THR A 134 -4.05 0.47 2.50
N ILE A 135 -3.34 1.58 2.60
CA ILE A 135 -3.67 2.71 3.46
C ILE A 135 -4.12 3.83 2.53
N PHE A 136 -5.42 4.10 2.56
CA PHE A 136 -6.02 5.15 1.74
C PHE A 136 -5.37 6.51 2.00
N PRO A 137 -5.16 7.36 1.01
CA PRO A 137 -5.55 7.15 -0.39
C PRO A 137 -4.44 6.55 -1.27
N HIS A 138 -3.19 6.42 -0.81
CA HIS A 138 -2.07 6.30 -1.72
C HIS A 138 -0.89 5.47 -1.21
N ILE A 139 -1.08 4.68 -0.14
CA ILE A 139 -0.01 3.86 0.41
C ILE A 139 -0.36 2.38 0.28
N SER A 140 0.60 1.58 -0.14
CA SER A 140 0.53 0.12 -0.15
C SER A 140 1.72 -0.45 0.60
N ILE A 141 1.48 -1.47 1.42
CA ILE A 141 2.50 -2.28 2.09
C ILE A 141 2.38 -3.69 1.54
N ALA A 142 3.37 -4.17 0.82
CA ALA A 142 3.43 -5.53 0.32
C ALA A 142 4.47 -6.34 1.11
N SER A 143 4.09 -7.53 1.60
CA SER A 143 4.97 -8.39 2.39
C SER A 143 5.61 -9.48 1.54
N PHE A 144 6.87 -9.80 1.86
CA PHE A 144 7.67 -10.82 1.19
C PHE A 144 8.40 -11.68 2.22
N GLY A 145 8.53 -12.98 1.93
CA GLY A 145 9.17 -13.96 2.81
C GLY A 145 10.54 -14.48 2.34
N GLY A 146 11.00 -14.10 1.15
CA GLY A 146 12.29 -14.54 0.62
C GLY A 146 13.46 -13.85 1.32
N GLY A 147 14.44 -14.63 1.84
CA GLY A 147 15.59 -14.06 2.54
C GLY A 147 15.31 -13.47 3.92
N GLY A 148 14.16 -13.78 4.54
CA GLY A 148 13.64 -13.20 5.78
C GLY A 148 12.40 -12.34 5.54
N ARG A 149 11.69 -11.97 6.63
CA ARG A 149 10.53 -11.09 6.50
C ARG A 149 10.95 -9.70 6.05
N SER A 150 10.32 -9.23 5.01
CA SER A 150 10.52 -7.89 4.47
C SER A 150 9.22 -7.31 3.95
N VAL A 151 9.14 -5.99 3.90
CA VAL A 151 8.04 -5.27 3.27
C VAL A 151 8.57 -4.20 2.33
N MET A 152 7.79 -3.91 1.30
CA MET A 152 7.93 -2.71 0.51
C MET A 152 6.72 -1.80 0.78
N ILE A 153 7.00 -0.61 1.30
CA ILE A 153 6.02 0.45 1.46
C ILE A 153 6.10 1.33 0.23
N SER A 154 5.02 1.36 -0.55
CA SER A 154 4.88 2.19 -1.74
C SER A 154 3.97 3.38 -1.42
N GLN A 155 4.50 4.59 -1.54
CA GLN A 155 3.75 5.84 -1.37
C GLN A 155 3.61 6.51 -2.73
N LEU A 156 2.39 6.55 -3.26
CA LEU A 156 2.09 7.07 -4.58
C LEU A 156 1.64 8.53 -4.52
N PHE A 157 2.34 9.41 -5.20
CA PHE A 157 2.02 10.84 -5.22
C PHE A 157 1.70 11.30 -6.64
N PRO A 158 0.75 12.24 -6.80
CA PRO A 158 0.53 12.88 -8.10
C PRO A 158 1.79 13.62 -8.56
N GLY A 159 2.05 13.58 -9.86
CA GLY A 159 3.12 14.32 -10.50
C GLY A 159 2.70 15.75 -10.89
N ASP A 160 3.47 16.35 -11.76
CA ASP A 160 3.24 17.71 -12.29
C ASP A 160 2.13 17.80 -13.35
N ALA A 161 1.58 16.66 -13.77
CA ALA A 161 0.48 16.55 -14.72
C ALA A 161 -0.47 15.41 -14.32
N PRO A 162 -1.76 15.47 -14.73
CA PRO A 162 -2.76 14.47 -14.36
C PRO A 162 -2.44 13.05 -14.81
N ASP A 163 -1.62 12.88 -15.82
CA ASP A 163 -1.20 11.59 -16.38
C ASP A 163 0.14 11.09 -15.84
N LYS A 164 0.66 11.74 -14.80
CA LYS A 164 1.93 11.41 -14.18
C LYS A 164 1.80 11.21 -12.68
N SER A 165 2.61 10.33 -12.17
CA SER A 165 2.81 10.13 -10.74
C SER A 165 4.25 9.74 -10.45
N TYR A 166 4.59 9.72 -9.19
CA TYR A 166 5.78 9.03 -8.70
C TYR A 166 5.45 8.23 -7.45
N THR A 167 6.16 7.14 -7.27
CA THR A 167 6.05 6.28 -6.10
C THR A 167 7.37 6.25 -5.37
N ASN A 168 7.35 6.63 -4.10
CA ASN A 168 8.46 6.37 -3.21
C ASN A 168 8.30 4.94 -2.67
N GLN A 169 9.25 4.08 -3.01
CA GLN A 169 9.32 2.72 -2.48
C GLN A 169 10.32 2.68 -1.35
N ILE A 170 9.89 2.24 -0.17
CA ILE A 170 10.71 2.09 1.04
C ILE A 170 10.78 0.61 1.34
N PHE A 171 11.98 0.06 1.42
CA PHE A 171 12.21 -1.34 1.70
C PHE A 171 12.67 -1.52 3.14
N LEU A 172 11.86 -2.22 3.94
CA LEU A 172 12.14 -2.55 5.32
C LEU A 172 12.35 -4.06 5.47
N MET A 173 13.24 -4.44 6.34
CA MET A 173 13.49 -5.83 6.73
C MET A 173 13.30 -5.99 8.24
N GLU A 174 12.72 -7.10 8.67
CA GLU A 174 12.56 -7.40 10.10
C GLU A 174 13.90 -7.44 10.84
N LYS A 175 14.97 -7.84 10.14
CA LYS A 175 16.33 -7.89 10.68
C LYS A 175 17.34 -7.31 9.71
N GLU A 176 18.36 -6.65 10.24
CA GLU A 176 19.50 -6.18 9.45
C GLU A 176 20.23 -7.35 8.77
N PRO A 177 20.48 -7.30 7.45
CA PRO A 177 21.28 -8.29 6.76
C PRO A 177 22.76 -8.10 7.11
N VAL A 178 23.31 -8.96 7.98
CA VAL A 178 24.68 -8.80 8.51
C VAL A 178 25.75 -9.49 7.68
N THR A 179 25.42 -10.58 6.96
CA THR A 179 26.39 -11.30 6.12
C THR A 179 26.42 -10.74 4.71
N ASP A 180 27.57 -10.89 4.01
CA ASP A 180 27.69 -10.45 2.61
C ASP A 180 26.69 -11.15 1.67
N MET A 181 26.32 -12.40 1.98
CA MET A 181 25.30 -13.13 1.24
C MET A 181 23.92 -12.49 1.48
N ALA A 182 23.51 -12.29 2.74
CA ALA A 182 22.24 -11.67 3.08
C ALA A 182 22.10 -10.23 2.51
N LYS A 183 23.20 -9.46 2.52
CA LYS A 183 23.21 -8.11 1.91
C LYS A 183 23.00 -8.15 0.41
N ARG A 184 23.58 -9.15 -0.28
CA ARG A 184 23.35 -9.32 -1.73
C ARG A 184 21.93 -9.76 -2.02
N GLU A 185 21.42 -10.75 -1.28
CA GLU A 185 20.04 -11.23 -1.44
C GLU A 185 19.01 -10.11 -1.23
N ALA A 186 19.17 -9.29 -0.19
CA ALA A 186 18.30 -8.15 0.07
C ALA A 186 18.34 -7.12 -1.07
N LYS A 187 19.55 -6.79 -1.56
CA LYS A 187 19.73 -5.87 -2.68
C LYS A 187 19.12 -6.41 -3.97
N ASP A 188 19.30 -7.70 -4.25
CA ASP A 188 18.77 -8.33 -5.47
C ASP A 188 17.25 -8.42 -5.41
N GLN A 189 16.67 -8.74 -4.24
CA GLN A 189 15.23 -8.74 -4.01
C GLN A 189 14.63 -7.35 -4.25
N PHE A 190 15.23 -6.30 -3.69
CA PHE A 190 14.72 -4.95 -3.87
C PHE A 190 14.76 -4.49 -5.33
N LYS A 191 15.86 -4.76 -6.03
CA LYS A 191 15.99 -4.49 -7.47
C LYS A 191 14.98 -5.28 -8.31
N PHE A 192 14.72 -6.52 -7.93
CA PHE A 192 13.72 -7.34 -8.59
C PHE A 192 12.33 -6.74 -8.44
N LEU A 193 11.96 -6.30 -7.23
CA LEU A 193 10.66 -5.65 -6.98
C LEU A 193 10.53 -4.30 -7.69
N GLU A 194 11.62 -3.52 -7.78
CA GLU A 194 11.67 -2.31 -8.60
C GLU A 194 11.35 -2.62 -10.06
N TYR A 195 12.03 -3.62 -10.63
CA TYR A 195 11.81 -4.05 -11.99
C TYR A 195 10.36 -4.46 -12.25
N VAL A 196 9.78 -5.28 -11.36
CA VAL A 196 8.39 -5.73 -11.49
C VAL A 196 7.44 -4.55 -11.55
N VAL A 197 7.54 -3.62 -10.62
CA VAL A 197 6.66 -2.45 -10.58
C VAL A 197 6.88 -1.54 -11.80
N ALA A 198 8.12 -1.22 -12.15
CA ALA A 198 8.42 -0.28 -13.22
C ALA A 198 8.10 -0.84 -14.61
N GLU A 199 8.56 -2.06 -14.89
CA GLU A 199 8.59 -2.64 -16.24
C GLU A 199 7.35 -3.50 -16.55
N GLU A 200 6.62 -3.95 -15.54
CA GLU A 200 5.39 -4.73 -15.74
C GLU A 200 4.15 -3.90 -15.34
N ASP A 201 3.99 -3.53 -14.07
CA ASP A 201 2.80 -2.82 -13.60
C ASP A 201 2.66 -1.42 -14.23
N TYR A 202 3.70 -0.59 -14.08
CA TYR A 202 3.62 0.79 -14.53
C TYR A 202 3.72 0.92 -16.05
N ALA A 203 4.44 0.03 -16.73
CA ALA A 203 4.43 -0.01 -18.19
C ALA A 203 3.02 -0.31 -18.73
N THR A 204 2.30 -1.25 -18.09
CA THR A 204 0.89 -1.54 -18.41
C THR A 204 -0.02 -0.36 -18.05
N GLY A 205 0.17 0.25 -16.89
CA GLY A 205 -0.57 1.43 -16.46
C GLY A 205 -0.38 2.64 -17.39
N ILE A 206 0.83 2.87 -17.89
CA ILE A 206 1.13 3.94 -18.89
C ILE A 206 0.42 3.66 -20.21
N ALA A 207 0.35 2.40 -20.65
CA ALA A 207 -0.40 2.03 -21.84
C ALA A 207 -1.92 2.23 -21.65
N LEU A 208 -2.45 1.86 -20.49
CA LEU A 208 -3.85 2.13 -20.11
C LEU A 208 -4.13 3.63 -20.07
N GLN A 209 -3.26 4.42 -19.45
CA GLN A 209 -3.37 5.87 -19.37
C GLN A 209 -3.54 6.54 -20.76
N LYS A 210 -2.76 6.10 -21.74
CA LYS A 210 -2.88 6.60 -23.13
C LYS A 210 -4.25 6.31 -23.73
N ASN A 211 -4.81 5.13 -23.43
CA ASN A 211 -6.16 4.76 -23.90
C ASN A 211 -7.24 5.61 -23.21
N LEU A 212 -7.11 5.87 -21.91
CA LEU A 212 -8.04 6.74 -21.17
C LEU A 212 -8.01 8.19 -21.73
N GLN A 213 -6.82 8.72 -22.01
CA GLN A 213 -6.66 10.06 -22.61
C GLN A 213 -7.27 10.20 -23.99
N SER A 214 -7.41 9.10 -24.74
CA SER A 214 -8.05 9.13 -26.07
C SER A 214 -9.55 9.46 -26.01
N GLY A 215 -10.17 9.37 -24.81
CA GLY A 215 -11.60 9.62 -24.64
C GLY A 215 -12.53 8.60 -25.31
N THR A 216 -11.98 7.49 -25.84
CA THR A 216 -12.76 6.45 -26.53
C THR A 216 -13.73 5.74 -25.60
N LYS A 217 -13.37 5.64 -24.30
CA LYS A 217 -14.23 5.10 -23.24
C LYS A 217 -14.38 6.13 -22.13
N SER A 218 -15.58 6.25 -21.58
CA SER A 218 -15.92 7.16 -20.50
C SER A 218 -15.75 6.54 -19.10
N HIS A 219 -15.47 5.24 -19.01
CA HIS A 219 -15.40 4.50 -17.76
C HIS A 219 -14.45 3.30 -17.87
N VAL A 220 -13.98 2.86 -16.71
CA VAL A 220 -13.25 1.62 -16.50
C VAL A 220 -14.22 0.60 -15.86
N LEU A 221 -14.09 -0.67 -16.21
CA LEU A 221 -14.89 -1.74 -15.62
C LEU A 221 -14.06 -2.48 -14.58
N PHE A 222 -14.63 -2.63 -13.38
CA PHE A 222 -14.14 -3.55 -12.36
C PHE A 222 -15.02 -4.80 -12.33
N GLY A 223 -14.40 -5.97 -12.38
CA GLY A 223 -15.10 -7.24 -12.23
C GLY A 223 -15.60 -7.44 -10.79
N LYS A 224 -16.53 -8.39 -10.59
CA LYS A 224 -17.08 -8.70 -9.25
C LYS A 224 -16.04 -9.20 -8.26
N ASN A 225 -14.92 -9.71 -8.73
CA ASN A 225 -13.79 -10.21 -7.96
C ASN A 225 -12.68 -9.17 -7.72
N GLU A 226 -12.86 -7.94 -8.22
CA GLU A 226 -11.92 -6.83 -8.06
C GLU A 226 -12.42 -5.85 -6.98
N LEU A 227 -12.73 -6.40 -5.80
CA LEU A 227 -13.37 -5.65 -4.71
C LEU A 227 -12.48 -4.50 -4.20
N GLY A 228 -11.16 -4.66 -4.21
CA GLY A 228 -10.22 -3.60 -3.78
C GLY A 228 -10.38 -2.33 -4.62
N GLY A 229 -10.37 -2.45 -5.95
CA GLY A 229 -10.60 -1.31 -6.85
C GLY A 229 -11.99 -0.69 -6.68
N GLN A 230 -13.04 -1.51 -6.58
CA GLN A 230 -14.40 -1.02 -6.35
C GLN A 230 -14.50 -0.21 -5.06
N GLN A 231 -13.97 -0.71 -3.94
CA GLN A 231 -14.00 -0.02 -2.65
C GLN A 231 -13.18 1.27 -2.67
N PHE A 232 -11.99 1.24 -3.23
CA PHE A 232 -11.12 2.41 -3.33
C PHE A 232 -11.80 3.55 -4.08
N HIS A 233 -12.33 3.31 -5.27
CA HIS A 233 -12.98 4.36 -6.06
C HIS A 233 -14.28 4.84 -5.41
N ALA A 234 -15.06 3.97 -4.78
CA ALA A 234 -16.24 4.39 -4.01
C ALA A 234 -15.88 5.31 -2.84
N TRP A 235 -14.77 5.06 -2.15
CA TRP A 235 -14.29 5.95 -1.10
C TRP A 235 -13.75 7.27 -1.66
N VAL A 236 -13.05 7.25 -2.78
CA VAL A 236 -12.62 8.48 -3.48
C VAL A 236 -13.84 9.34 -3.79
N ASP A 237 -14.88 8.77 -4.40
CA ASP A 237 -16.10 9.50 -4.76
C ASP A 237 -16.81 10.08 -3.54
N ARG A 238 -16.93 9.31 -2.46
CA ARG A 238 -17.54 9.76 -1.19
C ARG A 238 -16.78 10.93 -0.57
N LEU A 239 -15.45 10.84 -0.52
CA LEU A 239 -14.61 11.87 0.11
C LEU A 239 -14.53 13.14 -0.73
N VAL A 240 -14.50 13.02 -2.07
CA VAL A 240 -14.53 14.20 -2.97
C VAL A 240 -15.90 14.91 -2.93
N ALA A 241 -16.98 14.18 -2.70
CA ALA A 241 -18.31 14.75 -2.60
C ALA A 241 -18.64 15.35 -1.23
N ALA A 242 -17.91 14.97 -0.18
CA ALA A 242 -18.15 15.45 1.19
C ALA A 242 -17.64 16.87 1.40
N SER A 243 -18.36 17.66 2.19
CA SER A 243 -17.84 18.92 2.74
C SER A 243 -16.88 18.66 3.90
N ASP A 244 -16.06 19.65 4.27
CA ASP A 244 -15.13 19.56 5.40
C ASP A 244 -15.85 19.20 6.72
N GLU A 245 -17.08 19.68 6.91
CA GLU A 245 -17.92 19.38 8.09
C GLU A 245 -18.45 17.93 8.11
N GLU A 246 -18.54 17.29 6.95
CA GLU A 246 -19.01 15.91 6.79
C GLU A 246 -17.89 14.89 6.89
N LEU A 247 -16.65 15.28 6.58
CA LEU A 247 -15.50 14.37 6.56
C LEU A 247 -15.34 13.55 7.86
N PRO A 248 -15.35 14.15 9.07
CA PRO A 248 -15.19 13.37 10.29
C PRO A 248 -16.29 12.32 10.49
N LYS A 249 -17.52 12.59 10.02
CA LYS A 249 -18.67 11.68 10.16
C LYS A 249 -18.54 10.43 9.29
N LEU A 250 -17.74 10.48 8.22
CA LEU A 250 -17.50 9.31 7.36
C LEU A 250 -16.66 8.23 8.05
N PHE A 251 -15.91 8.60 9.08
CA PHE A 251 -15.00 7.74 9.83
C PHE A 251 -15.50 7.39 11.24
N SER A 252 -16.59 8.01 11.70
CA SER A 252 -17.14 7.84 13.06
C SER A 252 -18.14 6.66 13.18
N ALA A 253 -18.18 5.72 12.23
CA ALA A 253 -19.20 4.66 12.20
C ALA A 253 -18.68 3.34 12.76
#